data_59afb43007c14d1860e292c456a69632
#
_entry.id   59afb43007c14d1860e292c456a69632
#
_cell.length_a   1.000
_cell.length_b   1.000
_cell.length_c   1.000
_cell.angle_alpha   90.00
_cell.angle_beta   90.00
_cell.angle_gamma   90.00
#
_symmetry.space_group_name_H-M   'P 1'
#
loop_
_entity.id
_entity.type
_entity.pdbx_description
1 polymer ?
#
loop_
_entity_poly.entity_id
_entity_poly.type
_entity_poly.pdbx_seq_one_letter_code
_entity_poly.pdbx_strand_id
1 'polypeptide(L)'
;ERKMMTLTRQALWRLGACTAEEAPAATREKTVHHGATSGAHSPAMGLSAPPRCPRFSRVSLRRLLPPTLLAASTTLAAGSALAQTAAPADAPAAATTEAPAATPASPLSFNVGLTTDYRYRGISQSRLKPAISAGADYAHPSGFYVGTWLTSIKWIKDAGGDAPLEWDVYGGYKGTAGPLGYDVGLLHYNYPRHLFSISPNTTEIYGALSYSVVTLKYSHALTNLFGFADSKGSGYLDLSANFDLGDGWSVVPHVGRQWIRHNSAYSYTDYAVTVNKDFGNGLVASAGVVGTNADKALYVTPSGRFTGRTAVFAAIKYSF
;
A
#
# COMPACT_ATOMS: atom_id res chain seq x y z
N GLU A 1 21.78 -19.04 -42.88
CA GLU A 1 22.80 -19.03 -41.81
C GLU A 1 23.25 -17.62 -41.46
N ARG A 2 22.47 -16.89 -40.74
CA ARG A 2 22.88 -15.77 -39.91
C ARG A 2 21.92 -15.76 -38.73
N LYS A 3 22.39 -16.30 -37.59
CA LYS A 3 21.75 -16.05 -36.28
C LYS A 3 21.89 -14.58 -35.96
N MET A 4 20.83 -13.86 -36.16
CA MET A 4 20.68 -12.49 -35.70
C MET A 4 20.34 -12.55 -34.22
N MET A 5 21.30 -12.20 -33.40
CA MET A 5 21.20 -12.08 -31.94
C MET A 5 20.28 -10.89 -31.67
N THR A 6 19.03 -11.17 -31.38
CA THR A 6 18.11 -10.18 -30.82
C THR A 6 18.39 -10.06 -29.33
N LEU A 7 19.15 -9.03 -28.96
CA LEU A 7 19.30 -8.59 -27.58
C LEU A 7 17.94 -8.12 -27.05
N THR A 8 17.21 -9.04 -26.44
CA THR A 8 16.04 -8.70 -25.65
C THR A 8 16.51 -7.85 -24.48
N ARG A 9 16.09 -6.59 -24.43
CA ARG A 9 16.18 -5.73 -23.27
C ARG A 9 15.38 -6.37 -22.13
N GLN A 10 16.02 -7.23 -21.36
CA GLN A 10 15.56 -7.58 -20.01
C GLN A 10 15.86 -6.38 -19.11
N ALA A 11 14.96 -5.41 -19.16
CA ALA A 11 14.95 -4.31 -18.23
C ALA A 11 14.50 -4.85 -16.87
N LEU A 12 15.45 -5.06 -15.95
CA LEU A 12 15.53 -4.29 -14.72
C LEU A 12 14.53 -4.58 -13.63
N TRP A 13 14.34 -5.83 -13.29
CA TRP A 13 14.27 -6.21 -11.88
C TRP A 13 15.64 -6.72 -11.38
N ARG A 14 16.73 -6.33 -12.03
CA ARG A 14 18.06 -6.52 -11.46
C ARG A 14 18.28 -5.42 -10.44
N LEU A 15 18.06 -5.76 -9.20
CA LEU A 15 18.57 -5.12 -8.00
C LEU A 15 19.98 -4.60 -8.27
N GLY A 16 20.15 -3.26 -8.10
CA GLY A 16 21.40 -2.56 -8.38
C GLY A 16 22.60 -3.18 -7.69
N ALA A 17 23.41 -3.85 -8.47
CA ALA A 17 24.82 -4.01 -8.19
C ALA A 17 25.55 -2.88 -8.93
N CYS A 18 25.59 -1.69 -8.34
CA CYS A 18 26.60 -0.70 -8.65
C CYS A 18 27.87 -1.15 -7.96
N THR A 19 28.74 -1.83 -8.70
CA THR A 19 30.15 -1.94 -8.35
C THR A 19 30.75 -0.55 -8.50
N ALA A 20 31.28 -0.01 -7.41
CA ALA A 20 32.12 1.18 -7.44
C ALA A 20 33.37 0.86 -8.27
N GLU A 21 33.45 1.42 -9.46
CA GLU A 21 34.63 1.40 -10.29
C GLU A 21 35.53 2.59 -9.84
N GLU A 22 36.67 2.24 -9.30
CA GLU A 22 37.72 3.19 -8.88
C GLU A 22 38.15 4.08 -10.04
N ALA A 23 38.03 5.38 -9.86
CA ALA A 23 38.60 6.36 -10.76
C ALA A 23 40.15 6.42 -10.56
N PRO A 24 40.97 6.44 -11.63
CA PRO A 24 42.40 6.53 -11.47
C PRO A 24 42.85 7.93 -11.01
N ALA A 25 43.79 7.95 -10.07
CA ALA A 25 44.39 9.13 -9.50
C ALA A 25 45.05 10.03 -10.58
N ALA A 26 44.59 11.26 -10.66
CA ALA A 26 45.26 12.29 -11.48
C ALA A 26 46.48 12.83 -10.74
N THR A 27 47.62 12.64 -11.34
CA THR A 27 48.96 13.10 -10.94
C THR A 27 49.02 14.63 -10.97
N ARG A 28 49.45 15.18 -9.87
CA ARG A 28 49.64 16.63 -9.65
C ARG A 28 51.00 17.04 -10.23
N GLU A 29 51.03 17.75 -11.33
CA GLU A 29 52.24 18.40 -11.83
C GLU A 29 52.22 19.89 -11.46
N LYS A 30 53.26 20.30 -10.73
CA LYS A 30 53.55 21.69 -10.35
C LYS A 30 54.30 22.34 -11.51
N THR A 31 53.83 23.48 -12.01
CA THR A 31 54.70 24.43 -12.70
C THR A 31 54.44 25.84 -12.19
N VAL A 32 55.52 26.44 -11.73
CA VAL A 32 55.67 27.82 -11.28
C VAL A 32 56.05 28.65 -12.50
N HIS A 33 55.54 29.88 -12.75
CA HIS A 33 56.22 31.11 -13.02
C HIS A 33 55.28 32.30 -13.31
N HIS A 34 55.51 33.33 -12.52
CA HIS A 34 55.72 34.72 -12.74
C HIS A 34 54.93 35.51 -13.80
N GLY A 35 54.30 36.60 -13.34
CA GLY A 35 54.68 37.91 -13.70
C GLY A 35 53.61 38.84 -14.29
N ALA A 36 53.24 39.85 -13.51
CA ALA A 36 53.11 41.26 -13.90
C ALA A 36 51.87 41.80 -14.64
N THR A 37 51.15 42.64 -13.91
CA THR A 37 50.76 44.05 -14.14
C THR A 37 49.60 44.38 -15.09
N SER A 38 48.68 45.14 -14.46
CA SER A 38 48.05 46.40 -14.87
C SER A 38 46.75 46.38 -15.69
N GLY A 39 45.77 47.10 -15.13
CA GLY A 39 45.01 48.07 -15.91
C GLY A 39 43.50 47.94 -15.84
N ALA A 40 42.91 48.64 -14.88
CA ALA A 40 41.69 49.47 -14.94
C ALA A 40 40.60 49.20 -16.02
N HIS A 41 39.39 49.01 -15.62
CA HIS A 41 38.22 49.92 -15.70
C HIS A 41 36.93 49.15 -15.41
N SER A 42 36.22 49.61 -14.37
CA SER A 42 34.75 49.37 -14.21
C SER A 42 33.99 50.18 -15.27
N PRO A 43 32.78 49.71 -15.61
CA PRO A 43 31.65 50.47 -15.08
C PRO A 43 30.52 49.59 -14.48
N ALA A 44 29.92 50.18 -13.47
CA ALA A 44 28.70 49.72 -12.81
C ALA A 44 27.49 49.78 -13.74
N MET A 45 26.63 48.77 -13.67
CA MET A 45 25.21 48.91 -13.99
C MET A 45 24.37 47.85 -13.28
N GLY A 46 23.49 48.33 -12.47
CA GLY A 46 22.07 48.07 -12.52
C GLY A 46 21.58 46.92 -11.65
N LEU A 47 21.42 47.19 -10.35
CA LEU A 47 20.57 46.40 -9.48
C LEU A 47 19.09 46.58 -9.89
N SER A 48 18.49 45.58 -10.49
CA SER A 48 17.02 45.49 -10.64
C SER A 48 16.43 44.68 -9.48
N ALA A 49 15.51 45.30 -8.74
CA ALA A 49 14.80 44.75 -7.61
C ALA A 49 13.89 43.59 -8.03
N PRO A 50 13.65 42.60 -7.13
CA PRO A 50 12.72 41.52 -7.38
C PRO A 50 11.27 41.99 -7.27
N PRO A 51 10.32 41.36 -8.03
CA PRO A 51 8.92 41.74 -8.02
C PRO A 51 8.25 41.35 -6.68
N ARG A 52 7.44 42.27 -6.19
CA ARG A 52 6.64 42.15 -4.95
C ARG A 52 5.48 41.17 -5.19
N CYS A 53 5.32 40.19 -4.31
CA CYS A 53 4.11 39.38 -4.20
C CYS A 53 2.89 40.20 -3.78
N PRO A 54 1.70 39.94 -4.34
CA PRO A 54 0.47 40.59 -3.92
C PRO A 54 0.01 40.05 -2.56
N ARG A 55 -0.33 40.98 -1.66
CA ARG A 55 -0.98 40.70 -0.36
C ARG A 55 -2.41 40.23 -0.61
N PHE A 56 -2.71 38.98 -0.18
CA PHE A 56 -4.10 38.53 -0.06
C PHE A 56 -4.72 39.11 1.20
N SER A 57 -5.80 39.89 0.99
CA SER A 57 -6.65 40.47 2.02
C SER A 57 -7.40 39.37 2.76
N ARG A 58 -7.40 39.45 4.09
CA ARG A 58 -8.23 38.64 4.98
C ARG A 58 -9.71 38.97 4.75
N VAL A 59 -10.47 38.01 4.27
CA VAL A 59 -11.92 38.03 4.29
C VAL A 59 -12.40 37.44 5.62
N SER A 60 -12.95 38.31 6.48
CA SER A 60 -13.63 37.94 7.70
C SER A 60 -14.99 37.32 7.38
N LEU A 61 -15.13 36.00 7.62
CA LEU A 61 -16.45 35.35 7.68
C LEU A 61 -16.95 35.42 9.13
N ARG A 62 -17.77 36.41 9.42
CA ARG A 62 -18.58 36.45 10.64
C ARG A 62 -20.02 36.13 10.28
N ARG A 63 -20.57 35.19 11.02
CA ARG A 63 -21.98 34.94 11.39
C ARG A 63 -22.96 34.56 10.29
N LEU A 64 -23.48 33.32 10.49
CA LEU A 64 -24.93 33.06 10.47
C LEU A 64 -25.15 31.64 11.03
N LEU A 65 -25.56 31.57 12.29
CA LEU A 65 -26.26 30.46 12.90
C LEU A 65 -27.67 30.90 13.22
N PRO A 66 -28.70 30.12 12.97
CA PRO A 66 -29.89 30.10 13.84
C PRO A 66 -29.97 28.75 14.61
N PRO A 67 -30.52 28.77 15.83
CA PRO A 67 -30.69 27.59 16.64
C PRO A 67 -32.08 26.99 16.41
N THR A 68 -32.14 25.68 16.22
CA THR A 68 -33.36 24.94 16.59
C THR A 68 -32.95 23.61 17.22
N LEU A 69 -33.10 23.53 18.50
CA LEU A 69 -33.12 22.32 19.28
C LEU A 69 -34.31 21.44 18.79
N LEU A 70 -34.03 20.19 18.45
CA LEU A 70 -35.00 19.13 18.61
C LEU A 70 -34.29 17.94 19.29
N ALA A 71 -34.62 17.77 20.56
CA ALA A 71 -34.20 16.62 21.36
C ALA A 71 -34.94 15.40 20.85
N ALA A 72 -34.21 14.48 20.23
CA ALA A 72 -34.65 13.10 20.03
C ALA A 72 -33.77 12.21 20.91
N SER A 73 -34.36 11.75 22.00
CA SER A 73 -33.79 10.70 22.86
C SER A 73 -33.80 9.39 22.09
N THR A 74 -32.64 9.01 21.56
CA THR A 74 -32.42 7.65 21.09
C THR A 74 -31.52 6.94 22.10
N THR A 75 -32.09 5.94 22.73
CA THR A 75 -31.40 4.94 23.57
C THR A 75 -30.24 4.35 22.78
N LEU A 76 -29.00 4.64 23.23
CA LEU A 76 -27.81 3.93 22.77
C LEU A 76 -27.92 2.48 23.23
N ALA A 77 -28.26 1.59 22.34
CA ALA A 77 -27.90 0.20 22.46
C ALA A 77 -26.39 0.09 22.22
N ALA A 78 -25.64 -0.32 23.24
CA ALA A 78 -24.24 -0.66 23.12
C ALA A 78 -24.10 -1.87 22.20
N GLY A 79 -23.83 -1.62 20.90
CA GLY A 79 -23.48 -2.64 19.92
C GLY A 79 -22.05 -3.11 20.20
N SER A 80 -21.93 -4.38 20.53
CA SER A 80 -20.64 -5.07 20.66
C SER A 80 -19.94 -5.05 19.30
N ALA A 81 -18.79 -4.37 19.20
CA ALA A 81 -17.96 -4.36 18.01
C ALA A 81 -17.47 -5.78 17.71
N LEU A 82 -18.02 -6.41 16.69
CA LEU A 82 -17.53 -7.69 16.20
C LEU A 82 -16.21 -7.50 15.47
N ALA A 83 -15.31 -8.41 15.80
CA ALA A 83 -13.97 -8.50 15.27
C ALA A 83 -13.93 -8.56 13.74
N GLN A 84 -13.55 -7.47 13.09
CA GLN A 84 -13.04 -7.56 11.72
C GLN A 84 -11.79 -8.42 11.76
N THR A 85 -11.87 -9.63 11.21
CA THR A 85 -10.67 -10.42 10.97
C THR A 85 -9.80 -9.64 9.99
N ALA A 86 -8.64 -9.23 10.47
CA ALA A 86 -7.66 -8.56 9.63
C ALA A 86 -7.17 -9.56 8.58
N ALA A 87 -7.78 -9.50 7.39
CA ALA A 87 -7.07 -9.94 6.20
C ALA A 87 -5.85 -9.02 6.05
N PRO A 88 -4.73 -9.48 5.44
CA PRO A 88 -3.64 -8.59 5.08
C PRO A 88 -4.23 -7.34 4.42
N ALA A 89 -3.74 -6.17 4.77
CA ALA A 89 -4.37 -4.87 4.54
C ALA A 89 -4.64 -4.50 3.08
N ASP A 90 -4.38 -5.37 2.15
CA ASP A 90 -4.46 -5.16 0.71
C ASP A 90 -5.29 -6.20 -0.04
N ALA A 91 -5.86 -7.18 0.63
CA ALA A 91 -7.02 -7.88 0.07
C ALA A 91 -8.22 -6.92 0.13
N PRO A 92 -9.10 -6.85 -0.91
CA PRO A 92 -10.28 -6.01 -0.84
C PRO A 92 -11.02 -6.31 0.46
N ALA A 93 -11.07 -5.31 1.35
CA ALA A 93 -11.67 -5.45 2.66
C ALA A 93 -13.14 -5.82 2.46
N ALA A 94 -13.48 -7.07 2.73
CA ALA A 94 -14.87 -7.46 2.84
C ALA A 94 -15.39 -6.88 4.14
N ALA A 95 -16.22 -5.85 4.04
CA ALA A 95 -16.95 -5.33 5.17
C ALA A 95 -17.88 -6.42 5.69
N THR A 96 -17.67 -6.84 6.92
CA THR A 96 -18.62 -7.71 7.60
C THR A 96 -19.66 -6.85 8.27
N THR A 97 -20.87 -6.85 7.73
CA THR A 97 -22.06 -6.32 8.38
C THR A 97 -22.46 -7.26 9.52
N GLU A 98 -22.72 -6.69 10.68
CA GLU A 98 -23.15 -7.43 11.88
C GLU A 98 -24.54 -8.06 11.65
N ALA A 99 -24.61 -9.41 11.72
CA ALA A 99 -25.87 -10.14 11.77
C ALA A 99 -26.35 -10.28 13.22
N PRO A 100 -27.69 -10.44 13.48
CA PRO A 100 -28.25 -10.52 14.83
C PRO A 100 -27.69 -11.70 15.62
N ALA A 101 -27.57 -11.52 16.93
CA ALA A 101 -26.99 -12.42 17.92
C ALA A 101 -27.22 -13.90 17.63
N ALA A 102 -26.21 -14.55 17.09
CA ALA A 102 -26.09 -16.00 16.98
C ALA A 102 -25.03 -16.47 17.98
N THR A 103 -25.13 -17.74 18.41
CA THR A 103 -24.17 -18.52 19.20
C THR A 103 -22.75 -17.97 19.23
N PRO A 104 -22.01 -17.96 20.36
CA PRO A 104 -20.67 -17.41 20.38
C PRO A 104 -19.84 -18.01 19.24
N ALA A 105 -19.49 -17.15 18.28
CA ALA A 105 -18.70 -17.56 17.13
C ALA A 105 -17.38 -18.16 17.63
N SER A 106 -16.94 -19.26 17.01
CA SER A 106 -15.63 -19.83 17.30
C SER A 106 -14.57 -18.72 17.22
N PRO A 107 -13.63 -18.64 18.17
CA PRO A 107 -12.52 -17.68 18.06
C PRO A 107 -11.62 -17.98 16.86
N LEU A 108 -11.76 -19.16 16.26
CA LEU A 108 -11.02 -19.61 15.08
C LEU A 108 -11.95 -19.57 13.87
N SER A 109 -11.49 -18.94 12.80
CA SER A 109 -12.18 -18.89 11.51
C SER A 109 -11.21 -19.21 10.37
N PHE A 110 -11.77 -19.72 9.27
CA PHE A 110 -11.03 -20.00 8.04
C PHE A 110 -11.65 -19.25 6.88
N ASN A 111 -10.87 -19.01 5.85
CA ASN A 111 -11.39 -18.43 4.62
C ASN A 111 -10.69 -19.00 3.40
N VAL A 112 -11.41 -19.02 2.28
CA VAL A 112 -10.87 -19.32 0.95
C VAL A 112 -11.37 -18.26 -0.03
N GLY A 113 -10.56 -17.92 -1.03
CA GLY A 113 -10.89 -16.87 -1.98
C GLY A 113 -10.40 -17.16 -3.38
N LEU A 114 -11.09 -16.56 -4.35
CA LEU A 114 -10.71 -16.52 -5.75
C LEU A 114 -10.87 -15.08 -6.24
N THR A 115 -9.85 -14.55 -6.90
CA THR A 115 -9.91 -13.23 -7.54
C THR A 115 -9.44 -13.31 -8.98
N THR A 116 -9.96 -12.44 -9.84
CA THR A 116 -9.53 -12.35 -11.24
C THR A 116 -8.14 -11.74 -11.42
N ASP A 117 -7.68 -10.97 -10.40
CA ASP A 117 -6.35 -10.33 -10.37
C ASP A 117 -6.03 -9.99 -8.91
N TYR A 118 -5.04 -10.67 -8.32
CA TYR A 118 -4.57 -10.32 -6.98
C TYR A 118 -3.68 -9.08 -7.06
N ARG A 119 -4.09 -8.04 -6.34
CA ARG A 119 -3.37 -6.78 -6.26
C ARG A 119 -3.01 -6.43 -4.84
N TYR A 120 -1.75 -6.07 -4.65
CA TYR A 120 -1.22 -5.53 -3.42
C TYR A 120 -0.92 -4.04 -3.63
N ARG A 121 -1.53 -3.15 -2.83
CA ARG A 121 -1.40 -1.68 -2.97
C ARG A 121 -1.52 -1.24 -4.44
N GLY A 122 -2.56 -1.74 -5.13
CA GLY A 122 -2.85 -1.44 -6.52
C GLY A 122 -2.01 -2.14 -7.59
N ILE A 123 -0.88 -2.78 -7.23
CA ILE A 123 0.01 -3.50 -8.15
C ILE A 123 -0.35 -4.98 -8.24
N SER A 124 -0.57 -5.47 -9.44
CA SER A 124 -0.88 -6.89 -9.66
C SER A 124 0.30 -7.80 -9.28
N GLN A 125 0.05 -8.73 -8.38
CA GLN A 125 0.98 -9.75 -7.93
C GLN A 125 0.84 -11.06 -8.73
N SER A 126 -0.32 -11.25 -9.35
CA SER A 126 -0.69 -12.47 -10.10
C SER A 126 -0.51 -12.35 -11.62
N ARG A 127 0.24 -11.31 -12.09
CA ARG A 127 0.48 -11.05 -13.53
C ARG A 127 -0.83 -10.74 -14.29
N LEU A 128 -1.78 -10.04 -13.67
CA LEU A 128 -3.10 -9.72 -14.23
C LEU A 128 -3.89 -10.99 -14.59
N LYS A 129 -3.78 -12.03 -13.78
CA LYS A 129 -4.41 -13.34 -13.94
C LYS A 129 -5.09 -13.75 -12.63
N PRO A 130 -6.02 -14.70 -12.69
CA PRO A 130 -6.67 -15.21 -11.49
C PRO A 130 -5.68 -15.74 -10.44
N ALA A 131 -6.03 -15.55 -9.18
CA ALA A 131 -5.32 -16.05 -8.01
C ALA A 131 -6.29 -16.66 -7.01
N ILE A 132 -5.81 -17.67 -6.30
CA ILE A 132 -6.51 -18.32 -5.20
C ILE A 132 -5.85 -17.95 -3.88
N SER A 133 -6.64 -17.87 -2.81
CA SER A 133 -6.15 -17.60 -1.47
C SER A 133 -6.83 -18.48 -0.43
N ALA A 134 -6.17 -18.62 0.71
CA ALA A 134 -6.72 -19.27 1.90
C ALA A 134 -6.16 -18.60 3.15
N GLY A 135 -6.92 -18.60 4.24
CA GLY A 135 -6.47 -18.00 5.49
C GLY A 135 -7.09 -18.69 6.71
N ALA A 136 -6.44 -18.45 7.86
CA ALA A 136 -6.93 -18.89 9.16
C ALA A 136 -6.64 -17.77 10.17
N ASP A 137 -7.62 -17.44 10.98
CA ASP A 137 -7.59 -16.36 11.96
C ASP A 137 -8.04 -16.86 13.33
N TYR A 138 -7.35 -16.45 14.37
CA TYR A 138 -7.76 -16.61 15.74
C TYR A 138 -7.93 -15.23 16.40
N ALA A 139 -9.12 -14.95 16.89
CA ALA A 139 -9.46 -13.69 17.56
C ALA A 139 -9.83 -13.97 19.04
N HIS A 140 -8.99 -13.48 19.96
CA HIS A 140 -9.24 -13.61 21.39
C HIS A 140 -10.23 -12.52 21.87
N PRO A 141 -11.15 -12.80 22.80
CA PRO A 141 -12.12 -11.82 23.30
C PRO A 141 -11.49 -10.56 23.94
N SER A 142 -10.22 -10.63 24.36
CA SER A 142 -9.48 -9.48 24.91
C SER A 142 -9.05 -8.46 23.85
N GLY A 143 -9.21 -8.76 22.56
CA GLY A 143 -8.76 -7.93 21.45
C GLY A 143 -7.46 -8.40 20.78
N PHE A 144 -6.71 -9.34 21.35
CA PHE A 144 -5.57 -9.96 20.67
C PHE A 144 -6.04 -10.85 19.54
N TYR A 145 -5.27 -10.85 18.44
CA TYR A 145 -5.50 -11.75 17.31
C TYR A 145 -4.18 -12.20 16.69
N VAL A 146 -4.23 -13.35 16.04
CA VAL A 146 -3.17 -13.87 15.19
C VAL A 146 -3.81 -14.55 13.98
N GLY A 147 -3.17 -14.45 12.83
CA GLY A 147 -3.67 -15.07 11.62
C GLY A 147 -2.55 -15.41 10.64
N THR A 148 -2.95 -16.16 9.63
CA THR A 148 -2.09 -16.48 8.48
C THR A 148 -2.90 -16.45 7.21
N TRP A 149 -2.27 -16.04 6.12
CA TRP A 149 -2.90 -16.00 4.82
C TRP A 149 -1.93 -16.43 3.73
N LEU A 150 -2.44 -17.13 2.73
CA LEU A 150 -1.67 -17.63 1.61
C LEU A 150 -2.36 -17.26 0.31
N THR A 151 -1.55 -16.92 -0.71
CA THR A 151 -2.09 -16.65 -2.04
C THR A 151 -1.11 -17.03 -3.13
N SER A 152 -1.65 -17.39 -4.29
CA SER A 152 -0.82 -17.66 -5.47
C SER A 152 -0.36 -16.37 -6.12
N ILE A 153 0.93 -16.28 -6.43
CA ILE A 153 1.57 -15.11 -7.05
C ILE A 153 2.38 -15.48 -8.29
N LYS A 154 2.80 -14.46 -9.04
CA LYS A 154 3.67 -14.61 -10.21
C LYS A 154 4.84 -13.62 -10.21
N TRP A 155 4.77 -12.52 -9.45
CA TRP A 155 5.74 -11.44 -9.51
C TRP A 155 7.16 -11.88 -9.14
N ILE A 156 7.34 -12.80 -8.18
CA ILE A 156 8.66 -13.35 -7.84
C ILE A 156 9.26 -14.09 -9.05
N LYS A 157 8.45 -14.90 -9.76
CA LYS A 157 8.90 -15.58 -10.98
C LYS A 157 9.18 -14.60 -12.12
N ASP A 158 8.42 -13.53 -12.22
CA ASP A 158 8.61 -12.46 -13.20
C ASP A 158 9.92 -11.72 -12.97
N ALA A 159 10.36 -11.60 -11.72
CA ALA A 159 11.63 -11.01 -11.31
C ALA A 159 12.82 -11.98 -11.32
N GLY A 160 12.63 -13.24 -11.75
CA GLY A 160 13.69 -14.23 -11.88
C GLY A 160 13.88 -15.16 -10.68
N GLY A 161 12.98 -15.11 -9.70
CA GLY A 161 12.93 -16.06 -8.58
C GLY A 161 12.07 -17.30 -8.86
N ASP A 162 11.72 -18.05 -7.80
CA ASP A 162 10.93 -19.30 -7.96
C ASP A 162 9.77 -19.43 -6.96
N ALA A 163 9.42 -18.41 -6.18
CA ALA A 163 8.28 -18.51 -5.27
C ALA A 163 6.95 -18.34 -6.05
N PRO A 164 6.08 -19.36 -6.04
CA PRO A 164 4.74 -19.26 -6.64
C PRO A 164 3.68 -18.78 -5.65
N LEU A 165 4.07 -18.63 -4.37
CA LEU A 165 3.20 -18.42 -3.23
C LEU A 165 3.71 -17.26 -2.38
N GLU A 166 2.81 -16.43 -1.90
CA GLU A 166 2.98 -15.51 -0.78
C GLU A 166 2.35 -16.15 0.45
N TRP A 167 3.07 -16.08 1.56
CA TRP A 167 2.62 -16.59 2.85
C TRP A 167 2.82 -15.53 3.91
N ASP A 168 1.72 -15.02 4.44
CA ASP A 168 1.68 -13.98 5.43
C ASP A 168 1.35 -14.53 6.81
N VAL A 169 2.03 -14.01 7.82
CA VAL A 169 1.75 -14.26 9.23
C VAL A 169 1.60 -12.91 9.92
N TYR A 170 0.51 -12.73 10.64
CA TYR A 170 0.22 -11.46 11.29
C TYR A 170 -0.39 -11.66 12.69
N GLY A 171 -0.28 -10.63 13.50
CA GLY A 171 -0.91 -10.60 14.81
C GLY A 171 -0.87 -9.20 15.38
N GLY A 172 -1.80 -8.94 16.28
CA GLY A 172 -1.94 -7.61 16.84
C GLY A 172 -2.94 -7.54 17.98
N TYR A 173 -3.30 -6.31 18.28
CA TYR A 173 -4.31 -5.98 19.27
C TYR A 173 -5.21 -4.88 18.73
N LYS A 174 -6.51 -5.11 18.78
CA LYS A 174 -7.54 -4.16 18.36
C LYS A 174 -8.56 -3.92 19.47
N GLY A 175 -9.13 -2.74 19.47
CA GLY A 175 -10.13 -2.35 20.44
C GLY A 175 -10.81 -1.05 20.10
N THR A 176 -11.58 -0.54 21.04
CA THR A 176 -12.28 0.74 20.92
C THR A 176 -11.99 1.64 22.12
N ALA A 177 -11.92 2.95 21.87
CA ALA A 177 -11.81 4.00 22.89
C ALA A 177 -12.87 5.07 22.59
N GLY A 178 -14.03 4.98 23.23
CA GLY A 178 -15.19 5.76 22.85
C GLY A 178 -15.63 5.48 21.41
N PRO A 179 -15.74 6.50 20.54
CA PRO A 179 -16.14 6.32 19.15
C PRO A 179 -14.99 5.92 18.23
N LEU A 180 -13.76 5.81 18.73
CA LEU A 180 -12.58 5.49 17.96
C LEU A 180 -12.28 4.00 18.06
N GLY A 181 -12.20 3.32 16.91
CA GLY A 181 -11.57 2.01 16.80
C GLY A 181 -10.07 2.17 16.60
N TYR A 182 -9.28 1.24 17.12
CA TYR A 182 -7.84 1.17 16.89
C TYR A 182 -7.38 -0.26 16.66
N ASP A 183 -6.32 -0.41 15.88
CA ASP A 183 -5.66 -1.67 15.59
C ASP A 183 -4.16 -1.44 15.47
N VAL A 184 -3.35 -2.22 16.17
CA VAL A 184 -1.90 -2.19 16.09
C VAL A 184 -1.37 -3.61 15.96
N GLY A 185 -0.42 -3.84 15.06
CA GLY A 185 0.05 -5.19 14.83
C GLY A 185 1.34 -5.27 14.02
N LEU A 186 1.76 -6.49 13.82
CA LEU A 186 2.89 -6.89 12.99
C LEU A 186 2.37 -7.77 11.85
N LEU A 187 2.96 -7.60 10.68
CA LEU A 187 2.70 -8.42 9.50
C LEU A 187 4.03 -8.82 8.88
N HIS A 188 4.20 -10.12 8.67
CA HIS A 188 5.37 -10.70 7.99
C HIS A 188 4.93 -11.36 6.69
N TYR A 189 5.43 -10.83 5.58
CA TYR A 189 5.30 -11.41 4.25
C TYR A 189 6.46 -12.36 4.00
N ASN A 190 6.16 -13.60 3.66
CA ASN A 190 7.14 -14.62 3.38
C ASN A 190 6.95 -15.19 1.96
N TYR A 191 8.04 -15.27 1.20
CA TYR A 191 8.08 -15.82 -0.17
C TYR A 191 9.00 -17.03 -0.20
N PRO A 192 8.50 -18.23 0.14
CA PRO A 192 9.32 -19.44 0.23
C PRO A 192 10.01 -19.72 -1.10
N ARG A 193 11.32 -20.02 -1.06
CA ARG A 193 12.14 -20.33 -2.23
C ARG A 193 12.26 -19.17 -3.24
N HIS A 194 12.24 -17.92 -2.79
CA HIS A 194 12.31 -16.74 -3.66
C HIS A 194 13.60 -16.67 -4.51
N LEU A 195 14.73 -17.22 -4.03
CA LEU A 195 16.05 -17.29 -4.70
C LEU A 195 16.70 -15.92 -4.99
N PHE A 196 16.21 -14.83 -4.44
CA PHE A 196 16.82 -13.50 -4.59
C PHE A 196 18.00 -13.34 -3.64
N SER A 197 19.02 -12.58 -4.06
CA SER A 197 20.17 -12.22 -3.22
C SER A 197 19.76 -11.28 -2.06
N ILE A 198 18.84 -10.35 -2.33
CA ILE A 198 18.18 -9.56 -1.30
C ILE A 198 16.80 -10.16 -1.07
N SER A 199 16.54 -10.55 0.17
CA SER A 199 15.28 -11.20 0.52
C SER A 199 14.08 -10.27 0.26
N PRO A 200 13.04 -10.73 -0.45
CA PRO A 200 11.79 -10.01 -0.58
C PRO A 200 10.90 -10.15 0.65
N ASN A 201 11.25 -11.05 1.59
CA ASN A 201 10.51 -11.19 2.84
C ASN A 201 10.52 -9.87 3.58
N THR A 202 9.35 -9.44 4.00
CA THR A 202 9.15 -8.12 4.59
C THR A 202 8.42 -8.24 5.90
N THR A 203 8.86 -7.50 6.91
CA THR A 203 8.14 -7.34 8.18
C THR A 203 7.72 -5.89 8.30
N GLU A 204 6.44 -5.68 8.55
CA GLU A 204 5.87 -4.35 8.83
C GLU A 204 5.24 -4.31 10.22
N ILE A 205 5.39 -3.18 10.90
CA ILE A 205 4.52 -2.79 12.01
C ILE A 205 3.47 -1.85 11.45
N TYR A 206 2.24 -1.98 11.91
CA TYR A 206 1.17 -1.08 11.47
C TYR A 206 0.32 -0.58 12.64
N GLY A 207 -0.32 0.56 12.40
CA GLY A 207 -1.35 1.13 13.26
C GLY A 207 -2.49 1.69 12.42
N ALA A 208 -3.72 1.44 12.85
CA ALA A 208 -4.93 1.97 12.23
C ALA A 208 -5.82 2.64 13.26
N LEU A 209 -6.51 3.69 12.82
CA LEU A 209 -7.56 4.38 13.55
C LEU A 209 -8.81 4.43 12.69
N SER A 210 -9.95 4.07 13.27
CA SER A 210 -11.26 4.10 12.61
C SER A 210 -12.20 5.01 13.36
N TYR A 211 -12.93 5.86 12.63
CA TYR A 211 -13.99 6.70 13.16
C TYR A 211 -15.17 6.72 12.19
N SER A 212 -16.34 6.29 12.67
CA SER A 212 -17.51 6.10 11.82
C SER A 212 -17.17 5.17 10.65
N VAL A 213 -17.33 5.62 9.42
CA VAL A 213 -17.07 4.85 8.18
C VAL A 213 -15.61 4.94 7.70
N VAL A 214 -14.78 5.82 8.29
CA VAL A 214 -13.44 6.12 7.80
C VAL A 214 -12.37 5.38 8.60
N THR A 215 -11.39 4.84 7.91
CA THR A 215 -10.19 4.22 8.50
C THR A 215 -8.94 4.85 7.90
N LEU A 216 -7.99 5.21 8.76
CA LEU A 216 -6.63 5.62 8.40
C LEU A 216 -5.66 4.57 8.96
N LYS A 217 -4.82 4.00 8.09
CA LYS A 217 -3.80 3.01 8.47
C LYS A 217 -2.42 3.45 8.00
N TYR A 218 -1.41 3.24 8.84
CA TYR A 218 -0.01 3.41 8.47
C TYR A 218 0.75 2.13 8.72
N SER A 219 1.50 1.68 7.71
CA SER A 219 2.40 0.53 7.78
C SER A 219 3.85 1.00 7.62
N HIS A 220 4.76 0.47 8.43
CA HIS A 220 6.17 0.82 8.46
C HIS A 220 7.04 -0.42 8.34
N ALA A 221 7.89 -0.47 7.33
CA ALA A 221 8.77 -1.61 7.07
C ALA A 221 9.94 -1.65 8.07
N LEU A 222 10.01 -2.71 8.85
CA LEU A 222 11.09 -2.99 9.80
C LEU A 222 12.29 -3.68 9.15
N THR A 223 12.10 -4.22 7.96
CA THR A 223 13.12 -4.85 7.10
C THR A 223 13.20 -4.12 5.76
N ASN A 224 14.02 -4.58 4.84
CA ASN A 224 13.92 -4.14 3.45
C ASN A 224 12.55 -4.50 2.87
N LEU A 225 11.96 -3.58 2.11
CA LEU A 225 10.63 -3.74 1.53
C LEU A 225 10.75 -4.55 0.23
N PHE A 226 10.17 -5.75 0.18
CA PHE A 226 10.01 -6.60 -1.02
C PHE A 226 11.27 -6.75 -1.91
N GLY A 227 12.46 -6.81 -1.27
CA GLY A 227 13.73 -7.01 -1.98
C GLY A 227 14.38 -5.74 -2.52
N PHE A 228 13.82 -4.55 -2.29
CA PHE A 228 14.50 -3.29 -2.58
C PHE A 228 15.67 -3.09 -1.61
N ALA A 229 16.86 -2.83 -2.15
CA ALA A 229 18.05 -2.57 -1.34
C ALA A 229 17.88 -1.32 -0.47
N ASP A 230 18.37 -1.37 0.77
CA ASP A 230 18.41 -0.25 1.70
C ASP A 230 17.06 0.43 1.97
N SER A 231 15.97 -0.30 1.74
CA SER A 231 14.60 0.23 1.81
C SER A 231 13.92 0.05 3.17
N LYS A 232 14.63 -0.44 4.19
CA LYS A 232 14.15 -0.44 5.57
C LYS A 232 13.67 0.95 5.99
N GLY A 233 12.50 1.05 6.62
CA GLY A 233 11.86 2.31 6.97
C GLY A 233 11.00 2.88 5.84
N SER A 234 10.71 2.11 4.79
CA SER A 234 9.64 2.42 3.85
C SER A 234 8.29 2.44 4.54
N GLY A 235 7.33 3.21 4.02
CA GLY A 235 6.03 3.37 4.64
C GLY A 235 4.89 3.33 3.63
N TYR A 236 3.72 2.95 4.11
CA TYR A 236 2.47 3.02 3.36
C TYR A 236 1.38 3.65 4.22
N LEU A 237 0.75 4.69 3.71
CA LEU A 237 -0.40 5.34 4.32
C LEU A 237 -1.63 5.01 3.49
N ASP A 238 -2.66 4.52 4.15
CA ASP A 238 -3.94 4.13 3.59
C ASP A 238 -5.07 4.95 4.19
N LEU A 239 -5.95 5.44 3.36
CA LEU A 239 -7.21 6.06 3.76
C LEU A 239 -8.34 5.35 3.02
N SER A 240 -9.25 4.77 3.76
CA SER A 240 -10.43 4.09 3.22
C SER A 240 -11.70 4.53 3.95
N ALA A 241 -12.84 4.28 3.32
CA ALA A 241 -14.14 4.44 3.96
C ALA A 241 -15.05 3.28 3.56
N ASN A 242 -15.87 2.78 4.49
CA ASN A 242 -16.82 1.72 4.23
C ASN A 242 -18.25 2.25 4.41
N PHE A 243 -18.97 2.36 3.30
CA PHE A 243 -20.36 2.79 3.26
C PHE A 243 -21.27 1.57 3.15
N ASP A 244 -21.99 1.26 4.22
CA ASP A 244 -23.06 0.26 4.22
C ASP A 244 -24.28 0.82 3.48
N LEU A 245 -24.74 0.11 2.47
CA LEU A 245 -25.91 0.46 1.65
C LEU A 245 -27.15 -0.37 2.00
N GLY A 246 -27.06 -1.22 3.02
CA GLY A 246 -28.12 -2.15 3.39
C GLY A 246 -28.15 -3.45 2.56
N ASP A 247 -28.93 -4.41 3.02
CA ASP A 247 -29.11 -5.71 2.35
C ASP A 247 -27.79 -6.43 2.01
N GLY A 248 -26.73 -6.23 2.82
CA GLY A 248 -25.41 -6.81 2.58
C GLY A 248 -24.61 -6.15 1.46
N TRP A 249 -25.03 -5.00 0.93
CA TRP A 249 -24.26 -4.21 -0.01
C TRP A 249 -23.39 -3.20 0.72
N SER A 250 -22.14 -3.04 0.26
CA SER A 250 -21.28 -1.95 0.71
C SER A 250 -20.41 -1.40 -0.42
N VAL A 251 -19.97 -0.15 -0.26
CA VAL A 251 -19.01 0.51 -1.17
C VAL A 251 -17.82 0.99 -0.36
N VAL A 252 -16.62 0.62 -0.84
CA VAL A 252 -15.35 0.94 -0.17
C VAL A 252 -14.44 1.68 -1.15
N PRO A 253 -14.44 3.03 -1.14
CA PRO A 253 -13.37 3.82 -1.74
C PRO A 253 -12.10 3.74 -0.89
N HIS A 254 -10.95 3.79 -1.56
CA HIS A 254 -9.63 3.71 -0.97
C HIS A 254 -8.64 4.56 -1.75
N VAL A 255 -7.69 5.17 -1.06
CA VAL A 255 -6.50 5.79 -1.62
C VAL A 255 -5.33 5.53 -0.69
N GLY A 256 -4.19 5.13 -1.28
CA GLY A 256 -2.99 4.83 -0.54
C GLY A 256 -1.75 5.46 -1.15
N ARG A 257 -0.71 5.65 -0.32
CA ARG A 257 0.58 6.16 -0.76
C ARG A 257 1.70 5.27 -0.24
N GLN A 258 2.46 4.68 -1.18
CA GLN A 258 3.66 3.90 -0.91
C GLN A 258 4.90 4.79 -1.06
N TRP A 259 5.73 4.87 -0.01
CA TRP A 259 7.08 5.43 -0.07
C TRP A 259 8.09 4.29 0.03
N ILE A 260 9.02 4.21 -0.93
CA ILE A 260 10.11 3.23 -0.89
C ILE A 260 11.40 3.99 -0.65
N ARG A 261 11.92 3.86 0.58
CA ARG A 261 13.11 4.57 1.02
C ARG A 261 14.30 4.23 0.13
N HIS A 262 15.10 5.22 -0.23
CA HIS A 262 16.26 5.17 -1.13
C HIS A 262 15.92 4.64 -2.54
N ASN A 263 14.65 4.33 -2.83
CA ASN A 263 14.17 3.82 -4.11
C ASN A 263 12.94 4.63 -4.57
N SER A 264 13.01 5.95 -4.52
CA SER A 264 11.86 6.86 -4.71
C SER A 264 11.17 6.72 -6.07
N ALA A 265 11.89 6.30 -7.11
CA ALA A 265 11.31 6.02 -8.44
C ALA A 265 10.23 4.91 -8.40
N TYR A 266 10.28 4.04 -7.40
CA TYR A 266 9.29 2.98 -7.18
C TYR A 266 8.16 3.40 -6.24
N SER A 267 8.18 4.64 -5.71
CA SER A 267 7.11 5.15 -4.85
C SER A 267 5.91 5.59 -5.69
N TYR A 268 4.69 5.30 -5.22
CA TYR A 268 3.48 5.58 -5.98
C TYR A 268 2.26 5.78 -5.07
N THR A 269 1.19 6.29 -5.65
CA THR A 269 -0.15 6.35 -5.07
C THR A 269 -1.04 5.35 -5.79
N ASP A 270 -1.85 4.63 -5.05
CA ASP A 270 -2.88 3.75 -5.58
C ASP A 270 -4.27 4.21 -5.13
N TYR A 271 -5.28 3.71 -5.80
CA TYR A 271 -6.68 4.03 -5.54
C TYR A 271 -7.56 2.86 -5.97
N ALA A 272 -8.66 2.70 -5.25
CA ALA A 272 -9.70 1.72 -5.61
C ALA A 272 -11.09 2.21 -5.20
N VAL A 273 -12.09 1.67 -5.88
CA VAL A 273 -13.48 1.67 -5.43
C VAL A 273 -13.98 0.24 -5.57
N THR A 274 -14.37 -0.36 -4.45
CA THR A 274 -14.86 -1.74 -4.39
C THR A 274 -16.33 -1.73 -3.96
N VAL A 275 -17.15 -2.51 -4.63
CA VAL A 275 -18.52 -2.84 -4.24
C VAL A 275 -18.50 -4.28 -3.75
N ASN A 276 -19.08 -4.52 -2.59
CA ASN A 276 -19.22 -5.85 -2.02
C ASN A 276 -20.70 -6.21 -1.91
N LYS A 277 -20.97 -7.50 -2.03
CA LYS A 277 -22.25 -8.13 -1.68
C LYS A 277 -21.97 -9.28 -0.73
N ASP A 278 -22.39 -9.12 0.52
CA ASP A 278 -22.49 -10.20 1.49
C ASP A 278 -23.82 -10.94 1.25
N PHE A 279 -23.74 -12.24 0.97
CA PHE A 279 -24.89 -13.11 0.78
C PHE A 279 -25.35 -13.78 2.09
N GLY A 280 -24.65 -13.49 3.20
CA GLY A 280 -24.78 -14.23 4.44
C GLY A 280 -24.04 -15.59 4.40
N ASN A 281 -24.06 -16.30 5.51
CA ASN A 281 -23.40 -17.61 5.65
C ASN A 281 -21.92 -17.62 5.25
N GLY A 282 -21.22 -16.49 5.38
CA GLY A 282 -19.78 -16.35 5.09
C GLY A 282 -19.43 -16.13 3.63
N LEU A 283 -20.39 -16.07 2.71
CA LEU A 283 -20.13 -15.84 1.28
C LEU A 283 -20.20 -14.37 0.94
N VAL A 284 -19.09 -13.81 0.39
CA VAL A 284 -18.99 -12.42 -0.10
C VAL A 284 -18.48 -12.42 -1.53
N ALA A 285 -19.16 -11.68 -2.40
CA ALA A 285 -18.65 -11.32 -3.72
C ALA A 285 -18.25 -9.85 -3.75
N SER A 286 -17.15 -9.56 -4.45
CA SER A 286 -16.61 -8.21 -4.60
C SER A 286 -16.34 -7.92 -6.06
N ALA A 287 -16.54 -6.67 -6.48
CA ALA A 287 -16.10 -6.17 -7.78
C ALA A 287 -15.66 -4.71 -7.62
N GLY A 288 -14.65 -4.30 -8.39
CA GLY A 288 -14.17 -2.94 -8.25
C GLY A 288 -13.24 -2.50 -9.37
N VAL A 289 -12.87 -1.23 -9.28
CA VAL A 289 -11.84 -0.61 -10.12
C VAL A 289 -10.67 -0.27 -9.23
N VAL A 290 -9.48 -0.61 -9.68
CA VAL A 290 -8.22 -0.34 -8.95
C VAL A 290 -7.16 0.14 -9.92
N GLY A 291 -6.29 1.05 -9.50
CA GLY A 291 -5.21 1.57 -10.32
C GLY A 291 -4.16 2.31 -9.52
N THR A 292 -3.08 2.71 -10.20
CA THR A 292 -1.96 3.43 -9.60
C THR A 292 -1.39 4.48 -10.53
N ASN A 293 -0.60 5.40 -9.97
CA ASN A 293 0.29 6.29 -10.73
C ASN A 293 1.75 5.80 -10.76
N ALA A 294 1.99 4.52 -10.47
CA ALA A 294 3.32 3.91 -10.51
C ALA A 294 3.97 4.06 -11.90
N ASP A 295 5.29 4.10 -11.93
CA ASP A 295 6.04 4.21 -13.18
C ASP A 295 5.82 2.97 -14.05
N LYS A 296 5.33 3.20 -15.27
CA LYS A 296 4.96 2.15 -16.22
C LYS A 296 6.17 1.37 -16.76
N ALA A 297 7.37 1.93 -16.67
CA ALA A 297 8.59 1.25 -17.10
C ALA A 297 9.15 0.32 -15.99
N LEU A 298 8.84 0.63 -14.73
CA LEU A 298 9.37 -0.09 -13.57
C LEU A 298 8.46 -1.25 -13.11
N TYR A 299 7.15 -1.08 -13.23
CA TYR A 299 6.16 -2.07 -12.77
C TYR A 299 5.54 -2.84 -13.94
N VAL A 300 6.34 -3.69 -14.59
CA VAL A 300 5.94 -4.45 -15.79
C VAL A 300 6.12 -5.95 -15.63
N THR A 301 5.27 -6.73 -16.31
CA THR A 301 5.46 -8.17 -16.50
C THR A 301 6.61 -8.44 -17.48
N PRO A 302 7.13 -9.66 -17.59
CA PRO A 302 8.12 -10.03 -18.61
C PRO A 302 7.68 -9.73 -20.06
N SER A 303 6.37 -9.68 -20.31
CA SER A 303 5.80 -9.30 -21.61
C SER A 303 5.56 -7.79 -21.77
N GLY A 304 6.05 -6.95 -20.85
CA GLY A 304 5.95 -5.49 -20.91
C GLY A 304 4.57 -4.93 -20.54
N ARG A 305 3.69 -5.71 -19.90
CA ARG A 305 2.37 -5.21 -19.46
C ARG A 305 2.50 -4.52 -18.11
N PHE A 306 2.03 -3.29 -18.01
CA PHE A 306 2.01 -2.51 -16.78
C PHE A 306 1.10 -3.16 -15.72
N THR A 307 1.67 -3.51 -14.56
CA THR A 307 0.97 -4.23 -13.48
C THR A 307 0.15 -3.29 -12.58
N GLY A 308 0.47 -2.00 -12.57
CA GLY A 308 -0.25 -0.94 -11.83
C GLY A 308 -1.35 -0.24 -12.63
N ARG A 309 -1.71 -0.73 -13.82
CA ARG A 309 -2.74 -0.13 -14.68
C ARG A 309 -4.10 -0.13 -13.99
N THR A 310 -4.89 0.88 -14.30
CA THR A 310 -6.31 0.88 -13.92
C THR A 310 -7.02 -0.31 -14.58
N ALA A 311 -7.70 -1.11 -13.79
CA ALA A 311 -8.42 -2.30 -14.25
C ALA A 311 -9.59 -2.62 -13.33
N VAL A 312 -10.57 -3.32 -13.89
CA VAL A 312 -11.64 -3.95 -13.12
C VAL A 312 -11.15 -5.28 -12.58
N PHE A 313 -11.55 -5.62 -11.36
CA PHE A 313 -11.39 -6.94 -10.77
C PHE A 313 -12.72 -7.45 -10.22
N ALA A 314 -12.80 -8.75 -10.06
CA ALA A 314 -13.86 -9.42 -9.32
C ALA A 314 -13.27 -10.49 -8.40
N ALA A 315 -13.89 -10.70 -7.25
CA ALA A 315 -13.46 -11.71 -6.28
C ALA A 315 -14.67 -12.35 -5.62
N ILE A 316 -14.46 -13.54 -5.10
CA ILE A 316 -15.38 -14.25 -4.21
C ILE A 316 -14.59 -14.79 -3.03
N LYS A 317 -15.14 -14.64 -1.82
CA LYS A 317 -14.57 -15.17 -0.58
C LYS A 317 -15.63 -15.92 0.18
N TYR A 318 -15.24 -17.07 0.74
CA TYR A 318 -16.05 -17.84 1.65
C TYR A 318 -15.32 -18.00 2.98
N SER A 319 -15.99 -17.66 4.08
CA SER A 319 -15.49 -17.76 5.44
C SER A 319 -16.33 -18.76 6.25
N PHE A 320 -15.70 -19.59 7.09
CA PHE A 320 -16.35 -20.65 7.85
C PHE A 320 -15.60 -20.96 9.16
#